data_8cb8b8ee44c421f3a5fdb48186b62fb6
#
_entry.id   8cb8b8ee44c421f3a5fdb48186b62fb6
#
_cell.length_a   1.000
_cell.length_b   1.000
_cell.length_c   1.000
_cell.angle_alpha   90.00
_cell.angle_beta   90.00
_cell.angle_gamma   90.00
#
_symmetry.space_group_name_H-M   'P 1'
#
loop_
_entity.id
_entity.type
_entity.pdbx_description
1 polymer ?
#
loop_
_entity_poly.entity_id
_entity_poly.type
_entity_poly.pdbx_seq_one_letter_code
_entity_poly.pdbx_strand_id
1 'polypeptide(L)'
;MFTRRGILMTGGAAALIGGVGTVGVAHGPGLAKARAPWRAAGESFGDPRLVALAYAILAPNPHNRQPWQFDLVGDDRLDIYVDLDRRLPHTDPLDRQITIGFGCMMELLRIAAAEKGYAAAITPFPDGEAHPRLNGNRMAQVQFAVAADTPKDPLFANILERRSTKEPYDTSRPVNTETLEQVIASGQGDLEVGGTLDAAQRDRIIAPAWQGFQIEMETDLTRRESVDLMRIGNRAVVENPDGIDMGGIPMGLFKMTGIVTPEGLDTPGSTAYNEGLKMYDPIIHSAQGFVWVKSQTNTRADQLQAGRAWVRMNLAAQKAGLCVHPLSQILQEFPEMAQPYEAIRQELGVAPSGALQMLGRVGYTKFPAPSPRWPLESKLISS
;
A
#
# COMPACT_ATOMS: atom_id res chain seq x y z
N MET A 1 1.41 -45.28 20.75
CA MET A 1 1.48 -44.66 22.10
C MET A 1 1.88 -43.22 21.90
N PHE A 2 0.92 -42.29 21.73
CA PHE A 2 1.18 -40.87 21.54
C PHE A 2 1.32 -40.23 22.91
N THR A 3 2.48 -39.63 23.17
CA THR A 3 2.77 -38.97 24.44
C THR A 3 2.03 -37.64 24.56
N ARG A 4 1.39 -37.37 25.69
CA ARG A 4 0.63 -36.17 26.05
C ARG A 4 1.39 -34.83 25.84
N ARG A 5 2.70 -34.87 25.62
CA ARG A 5 3.52 -33.68 25.33
C ARG A 5 3.40 -33.15 23.87
N GLY A 6 3.05 -34.00 22.92
CA GLY A 6 2.92 -33.57 21.50
C GLY A 6 1.63 -32.79 21.19
N ILE A 7 0.58 -32.98 21.98
CA ILE A 7 -0.76 -32.38 21.75
C ILE A 7 -0.81 -30.94 22.29
N LEU A 8 0.01 -30.62 23.31
CA LEU A 8 0.06 -29.24 23.88
C LEU A 8 0.88 -28.24 23.06
N MET A 9 1.80 -28.72 22.19
CA MET A 9 2.59 -27.80 21.35
C MET A 9 1.88 -27.39 20.06
N THR A 10 1.08 -28.26 19.47
CA THR A 10 0.35 -27.94 18.22
C THR A 10 -0.87 -27.03 18.45
N GLY A 11 -1.58 -27.20 19.59
CA GLY A 11 -2.70 -26.32 19.92
C GLY A 11 -2.28 -24.92 20.41
N GLY A 12 -1.09 -24.80 21.01
CA GLY A 12 -0.57 -23.52 21.52
C GLY A 12 -0.02 -22.60 20.41
N ALA A 13 0.58 -23.16 19.36
CA ALA A 13 1.12 -22.38 18.26
C ALA A 13 0.01 -21.79 17.37
N ALA A 14 -1.02 -22.56 17.06
CA ALA A 14 -2.17 -22.07 16.28
C ALA A 14 -2.97 -20.97 17.01
N ALA A 15 -3.15 -21.11 18.33
CA ALA A 15 -3.82 -20.08 19.13
C ALA A 15 -2.99 -18.78 19.28
N LEU A 16 -1.67 -18.87 19.20
CA LEU A 16 -0.77 -17.71 19.30
C LEU A 16 -0.64 -16.96 17.98
N ILE A 17 -0.67 -17.65 16.84
CA ILE A 17 -0.62 -17.01 15.50
C ILE A 17 -1.97 -16.35 15.18
N GLY A 18 -3.09 -16.95 15.53
CA GLY A 18 -4.43 -16.36 15.40
C GLY A 18 -4.69 -15.17 16.33
N GLY A 19 -3.93 -15.03 17.42
CA GLY A 19 -4.03 -13.90 18.37
C GLY A 19 -3.18 -12.67 18.00
N VAL A 20 -2.31 -12.76 17.00
CA VAL A 20 -1.41 -11.64 16.61
C VAL A 20 -2.16 -10.50 15.91
N GLY A 21 -3.34 -10.77 15.33
CA GLY A 21 -4.18 -9.74 14.72
C GLY A 21 -4.74 -8.69 15.70
N THR A 22 -4.72 -8.94 17.01
CA THR A 22 -5.34 -8.06 18.01
C THR A 22 -4.38 -7.50 19.07
N VAL A 23 -3.12 -7.97 19.12
CA VAL A 23 -2.13 -7.36 20.00
C VAL A 23 -1.59 -6.11 19.32
N GLY A 24 -2.13 -4.97 19.71
CA GLY A 24 -1.58 -3.67 19.29
C GLY A 24 -0.06 -3.71 19.41
N VAL A 25 0.60 -3.43 18.28
CA VAL A 25 2.07 -3.46 18.16
C VAL A 25 2.67 -2.72 19.35
N ALA A 26 3.21 -3.47 20.31
CA ALA A 26 3.84 -2.89 21.48
C ALA A 26 4.97 -1.97 20.98
N HIS A 27 4.91 -0.71 21.38
CA HIS A 27 5.87 0.32 21.00
C HIS A 27 7.22 0.04 21.67
N GLY A 28 7.99 -0.89 21.10
CA GLY A 28 9.39 -0.98 21.47
C GLY A 28 10.12 0.29 21.00
N PRO A 29 11.08 0.83 21.78
CA PRO A 29 11.78 2.09 21.46
C PRO A 29 12.41 2.10 20.06
N GLY A 30 12.77 0.95 19.49
CA GLY A 30 13.29 0.83 18.14
C GLY A 30 12.26 1.13 17.04
N LEU A 31 11.02 0.66 17.17
CA LEU A 31 9.96 0.92 16.16
C LEU A 31 9.57 2.39 16.07
N ALA A 32 9.72 3.15 17.16
CA ALA A 32 9.50 4.59 17.14
C ALA A 32 10.45 5.32 16.16
N LYS A 33 11.70 4.84 16.01
CA LYS A 33 12.66 5.37 15.03
C LYS A 33 12.22 5.07 13.59
N ALA A 34 11.82 3.84 13.29
CA ALA A 34 11.35 3.44 11.95
C ALA A 34 10.05 4.19 11.54
N ARG A 35 9.31 4.75 12.49
CA ARG A 35 8.06 5.50 12.29
C ARG A 35 8.24 7.02 12.51
N ALA A 36 9.45 7.49 12.77
CA ALA A 36 9.74 8.90 13.00
C ALA A 36 9.27 9.82 11.85
N PRO A 37 9.36 9.45 10.56
CA PRO A 37 8.91 10.30 9.46
C PRO A 37 7.45 10.75 9.56
N TRP A 38 6.56 9.96 10.18
CA TRP A 38 5.17 10.37 10.42
C TRP A 38 5.02 11.54 11.38
N ARG A 39 5.97 11.72 12.31
CA ARG A 39 6.00 12.86 13.22
C ARG A 39 6.75 14.03 12.61
N ALA A 40 7.89 13.74 11.93
CA ALA A 40 8.70 14.74 11.28
C ALA A 40 7.95 15.51 10.18
N ALA A 41 6.96 14.92 9.53
CA ALA A 41 6.13 15.59 8.54
C ALA A 41 5.39 16.82 9.08
N GLY A 42 5.11 16.87 10.40
CA GLY A 42 4.53 18.06 11.06
C GLY A 42 5.54 19.14 11.47
N GLU A 43 6.84 18.87 11.35
CA GLU A 43 7.89 19.79 11.72
C GLU A 43 8.12 20.86 10.65
N SER A 44 8.78 21.98 11.04
CA SER A 44 9.09 23.06 10.12
C SER A 44 10.44 22.82 9.45
N PHE A 45 10.45 22.78 8.13
CA PHE A 45 11.65 22.82 7.29
C PHE A 45 11.79 24.24 6.71
N GLY A 46 13.02 24.69 6.50
CA GLY A 46 13.27 25.99 5.88
C GLY A 46 12.88 26.06 4.40
N ASP A 47 12.85 24.91 3.71
CA ASP A 47 12.53 24.78 2.29
C ASP A 47 11.11 24.21 2.10
N PRO A 48 10.21 24.90 1.36
CA PRO A 48 8.84 24.45 1.14
C PRO A 48 8.75 23.10 0.42
N ARG A 49 9.74 22.75 -0.41
CA ARG A 49 9.82 21.45 -1.09
C ARG A 49 10.02 20.33 -0.08
N LEU A 50 10.90 20.53 0.91
CA LEU A 50 11.14 19.56 1.97
C LEU A 50 9.92 19.39 2.87
N VAL A 51 9.19 20.50 3.16
CA VAL A 51 7.93 20.42 3.90
C VAL A 51 6.92 19.53 3.17
N ALA A 52 6.73 19.76 1.87
CA ALA A 52 5.79 18.98 1.06
C ALA A 52 6.24 17.51 0.92
N LEU A 53 7.54 17.27 0.71
CA LEU A 53 8.13 15.93 0.61
C LEU A 53 7.99 15.12 1.89
N ALA A 54 8.08 15.76 3.07
CA ALA A 54 7.90 15.07 4.35
C ALA A 54 6.52 14.40 4.49
N TYR A 55 5.48 15.00 3.90
CA TYR A 55 4.16 14.36 3.78
C TYR A 55 4.09 13.37 2.62
N ALA A 56 4.72 13.69 1.49
CA ALA A 56 4.68 12.87 0.28
C ALA A 56 5.28 11.47 0.49
N ILE A 57 6.39 11.34 1.22
CA ILE A 57 7.03 10.04 1.51
C ILE A 57 6.16 9.10 2.35
N LEU A 58 5.06 9.58 2.94
CA LEU A 58 4.10 8.77 3.69
C LEU A 58 3.09 8.05 2.79
N ALA A 59 3.15 8.27 1.48
CA ALA A 59 2.21 7.69 0.52
C ALA A 59 2.15 6.16 0.56
N PRO A 60 0.97 5.56 0.30
CA PRO A 60 0.87 4.12 0.08
C PRO A 60 1.63 3.74 -1.20
N ASN A 61 2.30 2.60 -1.16
CA ASN A 61 3.05 2.07 -2.30
C ASN A 61 3.19 0.55 -2.17
N PRO A 62 3.42 -0.19 -3.28
CA PRO A 62 3.48 -1.65 -3.25
C PRO A 62 4.61 -2.13 -2.34
N HIS A 63 4.31 -3.13 -1.53
CA HIS A 63 5.22 -3.73 -0.53
C HIS A 63 5.99 -2.71 0.33
N ASN A 64 5.48 -1.47 0.47
CA ASN A 64 6.16 -0.38 1.19
C ASN A 64 7.61 -0.14 0.70
N ARG A 65 7.87 -0.34 -0.60
CA ARG A 65 9.21 -0.22 -1.18
C ARG A 65 9.76 1.20 -1.16
N GLN A 66 8.88 2.24 -1.16
CA GLN A 66 9.28 3.64 -1.14
C GLN A 66 10.32 3.95 -2.23
N PRO A 67 9.98 3.71 -3.52
CA PRO A 67 10.92 3.67 -4.62
C PRO A 67 11.27 5.06 -5.19
N TRP A 68 11.07 6.11 -4.44
CA TRP A 68 11.30 7.48 -4.86
C TRP A 68 12.66 8.02 -4.45
N GLN A 69 13.21 8.85 -5.33
CA GLN A 69 14.40 9.66 -5.11
C GLN A 69 14.11 11.09 -5.57
N PHE A 70 14.69 12.07 -4.90
CA PHE A 70 14.39 13.49 -5.10
C PHE A 70 15.65 14.30 -5.31
N ASP A 71 15.65 15.17 -6.35
CA ASP A 71 16.69 16.14 -6.61
C ASP A 71 16.13 17.55 -6.44
N LEU A 72 16.72 18.35 -5.56
CA LEU A 72 16.35 19.75 -5.31
C LEU A 72 17.16 20.64 -6.25
N VAL A 73 16.54 21.10 -7.31
CA VAL A 73 17.21 21.92 -8.35
C VAL A 73 16.90 23.38 -8.16
N GLY A 74 17.93 24.22 -7.97
CA GLY A 74 17.74 25.62 -7.65
C GLY A 74 16.87 25.83 -6.41
N ASP A 75 16.10 26.91 -6.35
CA ASP A 75 15.34 27.31 -5.16
C ASP A 75 13.87 26.85 -5.21
N ASP A 76 13.35 26.43 -6.36
CA ASP A 76 11.92 26.26 -6.60
C ASP A 76 11.53 25.00 -7.42
N ARG A 77 12.52 24.24 -7.92
CA ARG A 77 12.26 23.01 -8.68
C ARG A 77 12.63 21.75 -7.90
N LEU A 78 11.83 20.74 -8.09
CA LEU A 78 12.04 19.38 -7.58
C LEU A 78 11.93 18.41 -8.76
N ASP A 79 12.97 17.62 -9.01
CA ASP A 79 12.94 16.50 -9.95
C ASP A 79 12.77 15.19 -9.18
N ILE A 80 11.89 14.31 -9.68
CA ILE A 80 11.49 13.07 -9.02
C ILE A 80 11.94 11.90 -9.90
N TYR A 81 12.62 10.94 -9.30
CA TYR A 81 13.15 9.75 -9.97
C TYR A 81 12.67 8.48 -9.27
N VAL A 82 12.75 7.35 -9.99
CA VAL A 82 12.54 6.02 -9.42
C VAL A 82 13.88 5.41 -9.00
N ASP A 83 13.93 4.89 -7.78
CA ASP A 83 15.00 3.99 -7.33
C ASP A 83 14.78 2.60 -7.95
N LEU A 84 15.53 2.29 -9.00
CA LEU A 84 15.38 1.06 -9.79
C LEU A 84 15.68 -0.22 -9.00
N ASP A 85 16.47 -0.12 -7.92
CA ASP A 85 16.78 -1.25 -7.03
C ASP A 85 15.59 -1.60 -6.10
N ARG A 86 14.58 -0.73 -6.07
CA ARG A 86 13.36 -0.93 -5.28
C ARG A 86 12.16 -1.40 -6.10
N ARG A 87 12.38 -1.78 -7.34
CA ARG A 87 11.33 -2.41 -8.17
C ARG A 87 10.98 -3.79 -7.65
N LEU A 88 9.88 -4.31 -8.19
CA LEU A 88 9.30 -5.61 -7.85
C LEU A 88 9.23 -6.46 -9.13
N PRO A 89 10.35 -7.09 -9.55
CA PRO A 89 10.44 -7.73 -10.87
C PRO A 89 9.45 -8.87 -11.09
N HIS A 90 8.91 -9.46 -10.02
CA HIS A 90 8.01 -10.62 -10.12
C HIS A 90 6.55 -10.25 -9.80
N THR A 91 6.30 -9.44 -8.78
CA THR A 91 4.94 -9.04 -8.37
C THR A 91 4.44 -7.78 -9.07
N ASP A 92 5.34 -6.97 -9.68
CA ASP A 92 5.01 -5.79 -10.49
C ASP A 92 5.93 -5.72 -11.73
N PRO A 93 5.89 -6.72 -12.63
CA PRO A 93 6.86 -6.88 -13.71
C PRO A 93 6.86 -5.72 -14.71
N LEU A 94 5.79 -4.97 -14.80
CA LEU A 94 5.66 -3.80 -15.66
C LEU A 94 5.78 -2.45 -14.93
N ASP A 95 6.11 -2.47 -13.63
CA ASP A 95 6.24 -1.29 -12.76
C ASP A 95 4.94 -0.44 -12.67
N ARG A 96 3.77 -1.06 -12.91
CA ARG A 96 2.47 -0.36 -12.89
C ARG A 96 2.08 0.05 -11.47
N GLN A 97 2.17 -0.88 -10.52
CA GLN A 97 1.81 -0.59 -9.13
C GLN A 97 2.77 0.43 -8.49
N ILE A 98 4.05 0.37 -8.85
CA ILE A 98 5.06 1.38 -8.47
C ILE A 98 4.64 2.75 -9.02
N THR A 99 4.27 2.84 -10.30
CA THR A 99 3.81 4.11 -10.92
C THR A 99 2.57 4.66 -10.22
N ILE A 100 1.60 3.82 -9.86
CA ILE A 100 0.45 4.20 -9.04
C ILE A 100 0.90 4.75 -7.67
N GLY A 101 1.91 4.13 -7.05
CA GLY A 101 2.52 4.63 -5.81
C GLY A 101 3.10 6.05 -5.96
N PHE A 102 3.74 6.36 -7.10
CA PHE A 102 4.17 7.72 -7.42
C PHE A 102 3.00 8.69 -7.55
N GLY A 103 1.91 8.28 -8.17
CA GLY A 103 0.68 9.09 -8.23
C GLY A 103 0.13 9.42 -6.83
N CYS A 104 0.14 8.45 -5.92
CA CYS A 104 -0.21 8.70 -4.51
C CYS A 104 0.73 9.71 -3.85
N MET A 105 2.03 9.57 -4.07
CA MET A 105 3.06 10.43 -3.49
C MET A 105 2.96 11.87 -4.00
N MET A 106 2.80 12.05 -5.31
CA MET A 106 2.66 13.37 -5.93
C MET A 106 1.39 14.10 -5.48
N GLU A 107 0.28 13.38 -5.28
CA GLU A 107 -0.94 13.99 -4.75
C GLU A 107 -0.78 14.45 -3.31
N LEU A 108 -0.13 13.66 -2.44
CA LEU A 108 0.19 14.10 -1.08
C LEU A 108 1.13 15.32 -1.07
N LEU A 109 2.12 15.36 -1.97
CA LEU A 109 3.01 16.51 -2.16
C LEU A 109 2.19 17.77 -2.52
N ARG A 110 1.29 17.66 -3.49
CA ARG A 110 0.43 18.77 -3.94
C ARG A 110 -0.46 19.30 -2.82
N ILE A 111 -1.10 18.38 -2.09
CA ILE A 111 -1.98 18.73 -0.94
C ILE A 111 -1.18 19.44 0.15
N ALA A 112 0.01 18.94 0.49
CA ALA A 112 0.86 19.50 1.52
C ALA A 112 1.47 20.86 1.11
N ALA A 113 1.86 21.05 -0.15
CA ALA A 113 2.31 22.32 -0.68
C ALA A 113 1.21 23.39 -0.56
N ALA A 114 -0.03 23.07 -0.99
CA ALA A 114 -1.18 23.97 -0.91
C ALA A 114 -1.49 24.38 0.54
N GLU A 115 -1.39 23.46 1.51
CA GLU A 115 -1.59 23.75 2.94
C GLU A 115 -0.60 24.81 3.44
N LYS A 116 0.59 24.87 2.85
CA LYS A 116 1.66 25.81 3.22
C LYS A 116 1.69 27.07 2.36
N GLY A 117 0.70 27.30 1.49
CA GLY A 117 0.59 28.49 0.64
C GLY A 117 1.46 28.45 -0.61
N TYR A 118 1.77 27.25 -1.11
CA TYR A 118 2.51 27.03 -2.35
C TYR A 118 1.67 26.27 -3.37
N ALA A 119 1.77 26.68 -4.63
CA ALA A 119 1.36 25.86 -5.77
C ALA A 119 2.54 24.94 -6.15
N ALA A 120 2.27 23.67 -6.34
CA ALA A 120 3.20 22.68 -6.88
C ALA A 120 2.68 22.24 -8.26
N ALA A 121 3.24 22.82 -9.33
CA ALA A 121 2.90 22.46 -10.71
C ALA A 121 3.69 21.21 -11.12
N ILE A 122 3.01 20.10 -11.29
CA ILE A 122 3.61 18.78 -11.59
C ILE A 122 3.53 18.54 -13.10
N THR A 123 4.68 18.35 -13.74
CA THR A 123 4.82 17.88 -15.12
C THR A 123 5.27 16.42 -15.07
N PRO A 124 4.37 15.45 -15.34
CA PRO A 124 4.75 14.04 -15.35
C PRO A 124 5.58 13.71 -16.59
N PHE A 125 6.52 12.81 -16.44
CA PHE A 125 7.36 12.24 -17.50
C PHE A 125 7.95 13.28 -18.46
N PRO A 126 8.67 14.29 -17.97
CA PRO A 126 9.18 15.36 -18.83
C PRO A 126 10.18 14.88 -19.90
N ASP A 127 10.76 13.69 -19.68
CA ASP A 127 11.69 13.04 -20.61
C ASP A 127 11.00 11.92 -21.45
N GLY A 128 9.65 11.86 -21.43
CA GLY A 128 8.84 10.83 -22.06
C GLY A 128 8.54 9.63 -21.15
N GLU A 129 7.44 8.94 -21.43
CA GLU A 129 7.03 7.73 -20.70
C GLU A 129 7.93 6.56 -21.03
N ALA A 130 8.47 5.91 -20.00
CA ALA A 130 9.29 4.70 -20.17
C ALA A 130 8.43 3.44 -20.32
N HIS A 131 8.73 2.62 -21.33
CA HIS A 131 8.07 1.36 -21.64
C HIS A 131 9.08 0.28 -22.02
N PRO A 132 8.81 -1.03 -21.75
CA PRO A 132 7.67 -1.55 -20.96
C PRO A 132 7.85 -1.32 -19.46
N ARG A 133 9.06 -1.00 -18.99
CA ARG A 133 9.42 -0.77 -17.60
C ARG A 133 9.92 0.65 -17.37
N LEU A 134 9.87 1.10 -16.12
CA LEU A 134 10.50 2.35 -15.70
C LEU A 134 12.03 2.27 -15.87
N ASN A 135 12.63 3.42 -16.15
CA ASN A 135 14.08 3.59 -16.34
C ASN A 135 14.58 4.78 -15.50
N GLY A 136 15.79 5.26 -15.75
CA GLY A 136 16.40 6.39 -15.05
C GLY A 136 15.86 7.78 -15.40
N ASN A 137 14.86 7.89 -16.29
CA ASN A 137 14.23 9.16 -16.62
C ASN A 137 13.43 9.71 -15.43
N ARG A 138 13.17 11.01 -15.44
CA ARG A 138 12.34 11.65 -14.42
C ARG A 138 10.90 11.12 -14.47
N MET A 139 10.39 10.72 -13.31
CA MET A 139 8.98 10.42 -13.12
C MET A 139 8.13 11.68 -13.17
N ALA A 140 8.66 12.78 -12.65
CA ALA A 140 8.06 14.11 -12.76
C ALA A 140 9.08 15.21 -12.50
N GLN A 141 8.75 16.40 -13.00
CA GLN A 141 9.33 17.67 -12.57
C GLN A 141 8.24 18.46 -11.85
N VAL A 142 8.56 19.04 -10.71
CA VAL A 142 7.63 19.86 -9.93
C VAL A 142 8.20 21.27 -9.80
N GLN A 143 7.41 22.26 -10.20
CA GLN A 143 7.74 23.68 -10.03
C GLN A 143 6.92 24.23 -8.85
N PHE A 144 7.61 24.78 -7.85
CA PHE A 144 7.00 25.44 -6.70
C PHE A 144 6.90 26.95 -6.95
N ALA A 145 5.77 27.53 -6.54
CA ALA A 145 5.57 28.97 -6.56
C ALA A 145 4.78 29.38 -5.31
N VAL A 146 5.10 30.54 -4.75
CA VAL A 146 4.28 31.13 -3.68
C VAL A 146 2.89 31.43 -4.25
N ALA A 147 1.87 30.92 -3.60
CA ALA A 147 0.48 31.06 -4.02
C ALA A 147 -0.44 30.99 -2.78
N ALA A 148 -0.41 32.05 -1.99
CA ALA A 148 -1.15 32.13 -0.72
C ALA A 148 -2.66 31.90 -0.87
N ASP A 149 -3.22 32.20 -2.05
CA ASP A 149 -4.64 32.01 -2.38
C ASP A 149 -4.95 30.59 -2.92
N THR A 150 -3.97 29.68 -2.98
CA THR A 150 -4.23 28.28 -3.39
C THR A 150 -5.23 27.64 -2.42
N PRO A 151 -6.36 27.12 -2.91
CA PRO A 151 -7.34 26.47 -2.04
C PRO A 151 -6.73 25.31 -1.29
N LYS A 152 -6.87 25.32 0.03
CA LYS A 152 -6.45 24.21 0.89
C LYS A 152 -7.35 22.99 0.67
N ASP A 153 -6.76 21.83 0.64
CA ASP A 153 -7.51 20.57 0.51
C ASP A 153 -7.93 20.06 1.89
N PRO A 154 -9.23 19.88 2.16
CA PRO A 154 -9.70 19.42 3.47
C PRO A 154 -9.22 18.00 3.83
N LEU A 155 -8.70 17.24 2.88
CA LEU A 155 -8.12 15.93 3.11
C LEU A 155 -6.73 15.98 3.74
N PHE A 156 -6.06 17.14 3.75
CA PHE A 156 -4.74 17.31 4.38
C PHE A 156 -4.72 16.83 5.82
N ALA A 157 -5.74 17.15 6.59
CA ALA A 157 -5.85 16.77 8.01
C ALA A 157 -5.77 15.25 8.25
N ASN A 158 -6.04 14.44 7.23
CA ASN A 158 -6.07 12.98 7.33
C ASN A 158 -4.78 12.28 6.88
N ILE A 159 -3.78 13.03 6.38
CA ILE A 159 -2.55 12.42 5.84
C ILE A 159 -1.81 11.63 6.92
N LEU A 160 -1.60 12.22 8.10
CA LEU A 160 -0.86 11.59 9.19
C LEU A 160 -1.60 10.41 9.83
N GLU A 161 -2.92 10.37 9.69
CA GLU A 161 -3.77 9.31 10.26
C GLU A 161 -4.07 8.18 9.26
N ARG A 162 -3.81 8.37 7.95
CA ARG A 162 -4.08 7.37 6.91
C ARG A 162 -3.33 6.07 7.14
N ARG A 163 -4.07 4.97 7.08
CA ARG A 163 -3.52 3.59 7.20
C ARG A 163 -4.05 2.71 6.07
N SER A 164 -3.31 1.65 5.75
CA SER A 164 -3.82 0.48 5.02
C SER A 164 -3.99 -0.64 6.03
N THR A 165 -5.19 -1.20 6.12
CA THR A 165 -5.57 -2.08 7.22
C THR A 165 -5.74 -3.51 6.74
N LYS A 166 -4.76 -4.36 7.03
CA LYS A 166 -4.69 -5.78 6.64
C LYS A 166 -5.24 -6.71 7.73
N GLU A 167 -6.28 -6.30 8.43
CA GLU A 167 -6.93 -7.08 9.49
C GLU A 167 -8.32 -7.53 9.04
N PRO A 168 -8.88 -8.60 9.61
CA PRO A 168 -10.28 -8.92 9.42
C PRO A 168 -11.17 -7.75 9.85
N TYR A 169 -12.23 -7.50 9.09
CA TYR A 169 -13.20 -6.45 9.43
C TYR A 169 -14.30 -6.98 10.35
N ASP A 170 -14.86 -6.11 11.16
CA ASP A 170 -16.03 -6.38 12.00
C ASP A 170 -17.28 -6.53 11.14
N THR A 171 -17.70 -7.77 10.91
CA THR A 171 -18.87 -8.09 10.08
C THR A 171 -20.20 -7.72 10.74
N SER A 172 -20.21 -7.41 12.04
CA SER A 172 -21.39 -6.92 12.75
C SER A 172 -21.66 -5.43 12.53
N ARG A 173 -20.69 -4.69 11.98
CA ARG A 173 -20.76 -3.26 11.71
C ARG A 173 -20.78 -2.99 10.21
N PRO A 174 -21.94 -2.91 9.55
CA PRO A 174 -22.03 -2.69 8.11
C PRO A 174 -21.56 -1.29 7.70
N VAL A 175 -20.94 -1.20 6.53
CA VAL A 175 -20.65 0.09 5.88
C VAL A 175 -21.96 0.63 5.30
N ASN A 176 -22.28 1.90 5.54
CA ASN A 176 -23.43 2.55 4.94
C ASN A 176 -23.10 3.12 3.55
N THR A 177 -24.12 3.25 2.72
CA THR A 177 -24.03 3.72 1.33
C THR A 177 -23.46 5.14 1.25
N GLU A 178 -23.92 6.04 2.10
CA GLU A 178 -23.46 7.44 2.11
C GLU A 178 -21.94 7.54 2.36
N THR A 179 -21.42 6.77 3.32
CA THR A 179 -19.97 6.72 3.60
C THR A 179 -19.20 6.23 2.38
N LEU A 180 -19.67 5.16 1.71
CA LEU A 180 -19.02 4.66 0.52
C LEU A 180 -19.05 5.69 -0.62
N GLU A 181 -20.18 6.34 -0.87
CA GLU A 181 -20.34 7.37 -1.88
C GLU A 181 -19.42 8.58 -1.64
N GLN A 182 -19.27 9.02 -0.39
CA GLN A 182 -18.32 10.09 -0.03
C GLN A 182 -16.87 9.70 -0.33
N VAL A 183 -16.50 8.44 -0.06
CA VAL A 183 -15.17 7.92 -0.39
C VAL A 183 -14.97 7.89 -1.91
N ILE A 184 -15.90 7.37 -2.67
CA ILE A 184 -15.87 7.33 -4.14
C ILE A 184 -15.76 8.75 -4.71
N ALA A 185 -16.61 9.67 -4.26
CA ALA A 185 -16.63 11.06 -4.72
C ALA A 185 -15.28 11.77 -4.52
N SER A 186 -14.53 11.44 -3.46
CA SER A 186 -13.22 12.04 -3.20
C SER A 186 -12.14 11.65 -4.22
N GLY A 187 -12.28 10.50 -4.86
CA GLY A 187 -11.38 9.99 -5.89
C GLY A 187 -11.75 10.40 -7.32
N GLN A 188 -12.91 11.03 -7.53
CA GLN A 188 -13.37 11.41 -8.86
C GLN A 188 -12.41 12.39 -9.55
N GLY A 189 -12.29 12.27 -10.86
CA GLY A 189 -11.41 13.03 -11.74
C GLY A 189 -11.49 12.47 -13.15
N ASP A 190 -10.34 12.31 -13.80
CA ASP A 190 -10.27 11.84 -15.19
C ASP A 190 -10.53 10.33 -15.35
N LEU A 191 -10.46 9.57 -14.25
CA LEU A 191 -10.66 8.13 -14.24
C LEU A 191 -12.01 7.73 -13.64
N GLU A 192 -12.46 6.53 -14.01
CA GLU A 192 -13.68 5.95 -13.43
C GLU A 192 -13.38 5.36 -12.05
N VAL A 193 -14.04 5.90 -11.04
CA VAL A 193 -13.98 5.43 -9.65
C VAL A 193 -15.32 4.86 -9.26
N GLY A 194 -15.33 3.70 -8.63
CA GLY A 194 -16.55 3.03 -8.21
C GLY A 194 -16.40 2.24 -6.92
N GLY A 195 -17.50 1.67 -6.49
CA GLY A 195 -17.54 0.79 -5.33
C GLY A 195 -18.87 0.07 -5.21
N THR A 196 -18.94 -0.92 -4.32
CA THR A 196 -20.15 -1.71 -4.09
C THR A 196 -20.26 -2.16 -2.63
N LEU A 197 -21.51 -2.20 -2.14
CA LEU A 197 -21.91 -2.89 -0.90
C LEU A 197 -22.87 -4.06 -1.22
N ASP A 198 -23.21 -4.27 -2.49
CA ASP A 198 -24.08 -5.38 -2.90
C ASP A 198 -23.45 -6.72 -2.56
N ALA A 199 -24.16 -7.55 -1.82
CA ALA A 199 -23.66 -8.80 -1.31
C ALA A 199 -23.29 -9.79 -2.43
N ALA A 200 -24.11 -9.86 -3.48
CA ALA A 200 -23.85 -10.78 -4.59
C ALA A 200 -22.62 -10.35 -5.41
N GLN A 201 -22.48 -9.04 -5.68
CA GLN A 201 -21.30 -8.51 -6.36
C GLN A 201 -20.05 -8.66 -5.50
N ARG A 202 -20.16 -8.40 -4.19
CA ARG A 202 -19.07 -8.60 -3.24
C ARG A 202 -18.54 -10.04 -3.30
N ASP A 203 -19.42 -11.04 -3.26
CA ASP A 203 -19.03 -12.46 -3.30
C ASP A 203 -18.36 -12.82 -4.64
N ARG A 204 -18.81 -12.25 -5.76
CA ARG A 204 -18.15 -12.41 -7.08
C ARG A 204 -16.77 -11.74 -7.17
N ILE A 205 -16.49 -10.73 -6.34
CA ILE A 205 -15.17 -10.09 -6.22
C ILE A 205 -14.26 -10.88 -5.28
N ILE A 206 -14.78 -11.39 -4.16
CA ILE A 206 -14.01 -12.14 -3.15
C ILE A 206 -13.34 -13.37 -3.76
N ALA A 207 -14.07 -14.14 -4.56
CA ALA A 207 -13.56 -15.40 -5.11
C ALA A 207 -12.29 -15.23 -5.96
N PRO A 208 -12.25 -14.36 -7.00
CA PRO A 208 -11.03 -14.13 -7.77
C PRO A 208 -9.94 -13.42 -6.95
N ALA A 209 -10.30 -12.55 -5.98
CA ALA A 209 -9.32 -11.90 -5.11
C ALA A 209 -8.60 -12.89 -4.19
N TRP A 210 -9.33 -13.87 -3.65
CA TRP A 210 -8.74 -14.96 -2.87
C TRP A 210 -7.86 -15.87 -3.74
N GLN A 211 -8.34 -16.23 -4.94
CA GLN A 211 -7.57 -17.00 -5.90
C GLN A 211 -6.26 -16.27 -6.29
N GLY A 212 -6.31 -14.96 -6.50
CA GLY A 212 -5.12 -14.17 -6.81
C GLY A 212 -4.09 -14.19 -5.69
N PHE A 213 -4.52 -14.12 -4.43
CA PHE A 213 -3.62 -14.29 -3.30
C PHE A 213 -2.98 -15.69 -3.26
N GLN A 214 -3.77 -16.74 -3.50
CA GLN A 214 -3.25 -18.11 -3.54
C GLN A 214 -2.22 -18.28 -4.66
N ILE A 215 -2.49 -17.78 -5.87
CA ILE A 215 -1.56 -17.84 -7.00
C ILE A 215 -0.26 -17.11 -6.71
N GLU A 216 -0.29 -15.91 -6.10
CA GLU A 216 0.93 -15.22 -5.67
C GLU A 216 1.77 -16.10 -4.73
N MET A 217 1.13 -16.78 -3.77
CA MET A 217 1.81 -17.63 -2.80
C MET A 217 2.25 -18.98 -3.38
N GLU A 218 1.58 -19.51 -4.39
CA GLU A 218 1.93 -20.77 -5.07
C GLU A 218 3.04 -20.58 -6.12
N THR A 219 3.15 -19.40 -6.73
CA THR A 219 4.17 -19.07 -7.72
C THR A 219 5.51 -18.78 -7.03
N ASP A 220 6.54 -19.58 -7.32
CA ASP A 220 7.82 -19.55 -6.60
C ASP A 220 8.48 -18.17 -6.57
N LEU A 221 8.52 -17.48 -7.71
CA LEU A 221 9.21 -16.18 -7.83
C LEU A 221 8.47 -15.05 -7.09
N THR A 222 7.16 -14.99 -7.20
CA THR A 222 6.35 -13.95 -6.53
C THR A 222 6.28 -14.17 -5.03
N ARG A 223 6.15 -15.44 -4.60
CA ARG A 223 6.22 -15.82 -3.18
C ARG A 223 7.56 -15.42 -2.58
N ARG A 224 8.67 -15.82 -3.21
CA ARG A 224 10.03 -15.50 -2.75
C ARG A 224 10.24 -14.00 -2.64
N GLU A 225 9.86 -13.23 -3.66
CA GLU A 225 9.97 -11.76 -3.61
C GLU A 225 9.18 -11.18 -2.42
N SER A 226 7.97 -11.66 -2.17
CA SER A 226 7.17 -11.23 -1.02
C SER A 226 7.80 -11.62 0.31
N VAL A 227 8.34 -12.85 0.44
CA VAL A 227 9.01 -13.34 1.65
C VAL A 227 10.31 -12.56 1.91
N ASP A 228 11.11 -12.29 0.89
CA ASP A 228 12.37 -11.52 1.02
C ASP A 228 12.13 -10.08 1.50
N LEU A 229 10.92 -9.56 1.27
CA LEU A 229 10.49 -8.25 1.74
C LEU A 229 9.83 -8.26 3.12
N MET A 230 9.60 -9.42 3.73
CA MET A 230 9.07 -9.51 5.09
C MET A 230 10.12 -9.12 6.13
N ARG A 231 9.83 -8.11 6.93
CA ARG A 231 10.69 -7.64 8.03
C ARG A 231 10.24 -8.29 9.33
N ILE A 232 10.72 -9.52 9.60
CA ILE A 232 10.28 -10.32 10.73
C ILE A 232 11.01 -9.89 12.01
N GLY A 233 10.26 -9.37 12.96
CA GLY A 233 10.72 -8.85 14.25
C GLY A 233 11.22 -7.41 14.21
N ASN A 234 11.23 -6.74 15.37
CA ASN A 234 11.49 -5.30 15.48
C ASN A 234 12.85 -4.87 14.92
N ARG A 235 13.87 -5.71 15.09
CA ARG A 235 15.21 -5.40 14.58
C ARG A 235 15.24 -5.26 13.07
N ALA A 236 14.63 -6.21 12.35
CA ALA A 236 14.56 -6.18 10.89
C ALA A 236 13.79 -4.95 10.37
N VAL A 237 12.70 -4.57 11.04
CA VAL A 237 11.91 -3.36 10.72
C VAL A 237 12.72 -2.07 10.94
N VAL A 238 13.56 -2.02 11.98
CA VAL A 238 14.37 -0.83 12.26
C VAL A 238 15.55 -0.69 11.32
N GLU A 239 16.19 -1.80 10.99
CA GLU A 239 17.33 -1.85 10.05
C GLU A 239 16.88 -1.55 8.61
N ASN A 240 15.67 -1.97 8.23
CA ASN A 240 15.08 -1.75 6.90
C ASN A 240 13.62 -1.29 7.06
N PRO A 241 13.38 0.03 7.24
CA PRO A 241 12.04 0.58 7.44
C PRO A 241 11.23 0.64 6.13
N ASP A 242 11.28 -0.43 5.37
CA ASP A 242 10.51 -0.72 4.16
C ASP A 242 9.97 -2.16 4.22
N GLY A 243 9.38 -2.63 3.11
CA GLY A 243 8.89 -4.00 3.03
C GLY A 243 7.61 -4.23 3.84
N ILE A 244 7.31 -5.50 4.06
CA ILE A 244 6.12 -5.96 4.80
C ILE A 244 6.48 -6.00 6.29
N ASP A 245 5.91 -5.07 7.06
CA ASP A 245 6.13 -4.98 8.50
C ASP A 245 5.52 -6.20 9.22
N MET A 246 6.36 -7.08 9.68
CA MET A 246 6.06 -8.18 10.60
C MET A 246 6.78 -7.97 11.94
N GLY A 247 6.79 -6.73 12.43
CA GLY A 247 7.33 -6.34 13.73
C GLY A 247 6.43 -6.80 14.88
N GLY A 248 6.89 -6.46 16.09
CA GLY A 248 6.20 -6.80 17.35
C GLY A 248 6.89 -7.91 18.12
N ILE A 249 6.66 -7.91 19.43
CA ILE A 249 7.29 -8.87 20.36
C ILE A 249 6.91 -10.32 19.99
N PRO A 250 5.66 -10.67 19.69
CA PRO A 250 5.28 -12.03 19.31
C PRO A 250 6.02 -12.54 18.07
N MET A 251 6.11 -11.72 17.01
CA MET A 251 6.82 -12.09 15.79
C MET A 251 8.32 -12.28 16.00
N GLY A 252 8.95 -11.42 16.82
CA GLY A 252 10.34 -11.59 17.20
C GLY A 252 10.58 -12.91 17.95
N LEU A 253 9.64 -13.30 18.81
CA LEU A 253 9.71 -14.55 19.56
C LEU A 253 9.53 -15.78 18.65
N PHE A 254 8.56 -15.73 17.72
CA PHE A 254 8.34 -16.81 16.73
C PHE A 254 9.56 -17.00 15.82
N LYS A 255 10.23 -15.91 15.43
CA LYS A 255 11.50 -15.97 14.70
C LYS A 255 12.59 -16.64 15.53
N MET A 256 12.77 -16.25 16.80
CA MET A 256 13.80 -16.82 17.69
C MET A 256 13.56 -18.32 17.98
N THR A 257 12.33 -18.77 18.04
CA THR A 257 11.97 -20.18 18.26
C THR A 257 11.96 -21.01 16.97
N GLY A 258 12.18 -20.38 15.81
CA GLY A 258 12.14 -21.03 14.49
C GLY A 258 10.73 -21.40 14.00
N ILE A 259 9.68 -20.89 14.65
CA ILE A 259 8.28 -21.11 14.25
C ILE A 259 7.95 -20.35 12.96
N VAL A 260 8.47 -19.12 12.84
CA VAL A 260 8.32 -18.28 11.64
C VAL A 260 9.72 -17.90 11.14
N THR A 261 10.11 -18.48 10.03
CA THR A 261 11.39 -18.18 9.34
C THR A 261 11.11 -17.85 7.87
N PRO A 262 11.98 -17.09 7.20
CA PRO A 262 11.85 -16.84 5.75
C PRO A 262 11.77 -18.15 4.96
N GLU A 263 12.61 -19.13 5.28
CA GLU A 263 12.64 -20.44 4.59
C GLU A 263 11.31 -21.20 4.81
N GLY A 264 10.75 -21.16 6.02
CA GLY A 264 9.47 -21.79 6.32
C GLY A 264 8.32 -21.11 5.56
N LEU A 265 8.31 -19.78 5.47
CA LEU A 265 7.31 -19.02 4.71
C LEU A 265 7.44 -19.25 3.20
N ASP A 266 8.66 -19.46 2.69
CA ASP A 266 8.94 -19.73 1.28
C ASP A 266 8.77 -21.22 0.89
N THR A 267 8.48 -22.11 1.84
CA THR A 267 8.32 -23.56 1.57
C THR A 267 6.85 -23.95 1.55
N PRO A 268 6.24 -24.18 0.36
CA PRO A 268 4.86 -24.66 0.27
C PRO A 268 4.63 -25.93 1.11
N GLY A 269 3.52 -25.97 1.83
CA GLY A 269 3.16 -27.08 2.71
C GLY A 269 3.83 -27.06 4.09
N SER A 270 4.79 -26.18 4.36
CA SER A 270 5.31 -25.99 5.71
C SER A 270 4.25 -25.45 6.67
N THR A 271 4.48 -25.58 7.98
CA THR A 271 3.58 -25.03 8.99
C THR A 271 3.46 -23.52 8.87
N ALA A 272 4.57 -22.80 8.69
CA ALA A 272 4.56 -21.33 8.57
C ALA A 272 3.79 -20.86 7.32
N TYR A 273 4.01 -21.52 6.18
CA TYR A 273 3.29 -21.25 4.93
C TYR A 273 1.76 -21.48 5.09
N ASN A 274 1.38 -22.65 5.58
CA ASN A 274 -0.04 -23.00 5.74
C ASN A 274 -0.76 -22.08 6.74
N GLU A 275 -0.12 -21.70 7.84
CA GLU A 275 -0.68 -20.78 8.81
C GLU A 275 -0.78 -19.35 8.22
N GLY A 276 0.15 -18.94 7.36
CA GLY A 276 0.08 -17.68 6.60
C GLY A 276 -1.17 -17.64 5.71
N LEU A 277 -1.45 -18.69 4.95
CA LEU A 277 -2.66 -18.80 4.13
C LEU A 277 -3.94 -18.73 4.99
N LYS A 278 -4.01 -19.53 6.06
CA LYS A 278 -5.16 -19.52 6.97
C LYS A 278 -5.41 -18.17 7.64
N MET A 279 -4.36 -17.44 7.95
CA MET A 279 -4.48 -16.10 8.53
C MET A 279 -5.06 -15.08 7.51
N TYR A 280 -4.74 -15.24 6.23
CA TYR A 280 -5.18 -14.31 5.19
C TYR A 280 -6.62 -14.53 4.73
N ASP A 281 -7.14 -15.76 4.87
CA ASP A 281 -8.50 -16.14 4.50
C ASP A 281 -9.57 -15.23 5.15
N PRO A 282 -9.66 -15.08 6.48
CA PRO A 282 -10.65 -14.21 7.12
C PRO A 282 -10.42 -12.73 6.78
N ILE A 283 -9.20 -12.32 6.42
CA ILE A 283 -8.92 -10.95 6.00
C ILE A 283 -9.71 -10.64 4.73
N ILE A 284 -9.63 -11.48 3.70
CA ILE A 284 -10.33 -11.25 2.44
C ILE A 284 -11.85 -11.45 2.61
N HIS A 285 -12.27 -12.54 3.25
CA HIS A 285 -13.67 -12.91 3.37
C HIS A 285 -14.50 -12.01 4.31
N SER A 286 -13.86 -11.21 5.17
CA SER A 286 -14.57 -10.22 6.00
C SER A 286 -14.87 -8.90 5.29
N ALA A 287 -14.60 -8.76 3.99
CA ALA A 287 -14.91 -7.55 3.24
C ALA A 287 -16.39 -7.16 3.37
N GLN A 288 -16.64 -5.88 3.73
CA GLN A 288 -17.99 -5.33 3.81
C GLN A 288 -18.45 -4.73 2.47
N GLY A 289 -17.50 -4.34 1.64
CA GLY A 289 -17.69 -3.79 0.32
C GLY A 289 -16.34 -3.61 -0.37
N PHE A 290 -16.39 -3.07 -1.57
CA PHE A 290 -15.20 -2.81 -2.40
C PHE A 290 -15.24 -1.41 -3.00
N VAL A 291 -14.04 -0.89 -3.27
CA VAL A 291 -13.80 0.31 -4.07
C VAL A 291 -12.74 0.02 -5.13
N TRP A 292 -12.84 0.69 -6.27
CA TRP A 292 -11.92 0.48 -7.39
C TRP A 292 -11.66 1.74 -8.19
N VAL A 293 -10.58 1.72 -8.97
CA VAL A 293 -10.23 2.73 -9.97
C VAL A 293 -9.98 2.03 -11.30
N LYS A 294 -10.66 2.47 -12.36
CA LYS A 294 -10.52 1.97 -13.72
C LYS A 294 -10.07 3.07 -14.67
N SER A 295 -9.33 2.71 -15.70
CA SER A 295 -8.92 3.59 -16.79
C SER A 295 -9.33 3.02 -18.15
N GLN A 296 -9.51 3.88 -19.15
CA GLN A 296 -9.86 3.47 -20.52
C GLN A 296 -8.65 2.94 -21.29
N THR A 297 -7.45 3.32 -20.86
CA THR A 297 -6.15 2.87 -21.36
C THR A 297 -5.25 2.47 -20.20
N ASN A 298 -4.02 2.05 -20.46
CA ASN A 298 -3.05 1.71 -19.41
C ASN A 298 -1.72 2.44 -19.61
N THR A 299 -1.79 3.74 -19.89
CA THR A 299 -0.61 4.60 -20.01
C THR A 299 0.00 4.88 -18.63
N ARG A 300 1.24 5.35 -18.60
CA ARG A 300 1.88 5.80 -17.35
C ARG A 300 1.13 6.98 -16.73
N ALA A 301 0.59 7.88 -17.55
CA ALA A 301 -0.27 8.96 -17.09
C ALA A 301 -1.53 8.43 -16.39
N ASP A 302 -2.22 7.41 -16.95
CA ASP A 302 -3.36 6.78 -16.29
C ASP A 302 -2.99 6.18 -14.93
N GLN A 303 -1.83 5.55 -14.85
CA GLN A 303 -1.34 4.93 -13.62
C GLN A 303 -1.05 5.99 -12.53
N LEU A 304 -0.48 7.16 -12.89
CA LEU A 304 -0.31 8.28 -11.95
C LEU A 304 -1.66 8.85 -11.50
N GLN A 305 -2.60 9.03 -12.41
CA GLN A 305 -3.95 9.50 -12.06
C GLN A 305 -4.70 8.50 -11.17
N ALA A 306 -4.51 7.20 -11.40
CA ALA A 306 -5.05 6.18 -10.52
C ALA A 306 -4.49 6.27 -9.09
N GLY A 307 -3.21 6.53 -8.94
CA GLY A 307 -2.59 6.79 -7.65
C GLY A 307 -3.17 8.02 -6.95
N ARG A 308 -3.38 9.11 -7.70
CA ARG A 308 -4.05 10.31 -7.19
C ARG A 308 -5.46 10.00 -6.66
N ALA A 309 -6.29 9.35 -7.47
CA ALA A 309 -7.64 8.96 -7.07
C ALA A 309 -7.61 8.04 -5.84
N TRP A 310 -6.73 7.03 -5.86
CA TRP A 310 -6.60 6.05 -4.80
C TRP A 310 -6.24 6.67 -3.44
N VAL A 311 -5.24 7.55 -3.39
CA VAL A 311 -4.84 8.16 -2.11
C VAL A 311 -5.90 9.09 -1.58
N ARG A 312 -6.61 9.84 -2.43
CA ARG A 312 -7.74 10.69 -2.03
C ARG A 312 -8.86 9.87 -1.39
N MET A 313 -9.23 8.73 -2.01
CA MET A 313 -10.20 7.79 -1.43
C MET A 313 -9.75 7.27 -0.06
N ASN A 314 -8.47 6.92 0.08
CA ASN A 314 -7.92 6.48 1.37
C ASN A 314 -7.99 7.58 2.44
N LEU A 315 -7.73 8.84 2.09
CA LEU A 315 -7.83 9.97 3.02
C LEU A 315 -9.30 10.22 3.43
N ALA A 316 -10.23 10.14 2.49
CA ALA A 316 -11.65 10.28 2.78
C ALA A 316 -12.19 9.12 3.63
N ALA A 317 -11.77 7.89 3.35
CA ALA A 317 -12.10 6.74 4.17
C ALA A 317 -11.56 6.90 5.60
N GLN A 318 -10.32 7.34 5.76
CA GLN A 318 -9.74 7.64 7.07
C GLN A 318 -10.57 8.69 7.83
N LYS A 319 -10.98 9.77 7.16
CA LYS A 319 -11.85 10.81 7.73
C LYS A 319 -13.18 10.23 8.23
N ALA A 320 -13.73 9.26 7.52
CA ALA A 320 -14.97 8.57 7.86
C ALA A 320 -14.80 7.43 8.89
N GLY A 321 -13.57 7.16 9.34
CA GLY A 321 -13.25 6.01 10.20
C GLY A 321 -13.38 4.66 9.49
N LEU A 322 -13.44 4.65 8.15
CA LEU A 322 -13.53 3.47 7.32
C LEU A 322 -12.12 2.96 6.96
N CYS A 323 -11.88 1.69 7.15
CA CYS A 323 -10.64 1.03 6.78
C CYS A 323 -10.64 0.64 5.30
N VAL A 324 -9.47 0.79 4.65
CA VAL A 324 -9.23 0.35 3.28
C VAL A 324 -8.02 -0.58 3.24
N HIS A 325 -8.15 -1.69 2.52
CA HIS A 325 -7.06 -2.62 2.23
C HIS A 325 -6.97 -2.87 0.72
N PRO A 326 -5.88 -2.49 0.06
CA PRO A 326 -5.69 -2.77 -1.35
C PRO A 326 -5.52 -4.28 -1.57
N LEU A 327 -6.24 -4.82 -2.55
CA LEU A 327 -6.11 -6.21 -3.00
C LEU A 327 -5.25 -6.23 -4.27
N SER A 328 -3.98 -5.87 -4.11
CA SER A 328 -3.06 -5.71 -5.23
C SER A 328 -2.61 -7.03 -5.86
N GLN A 329 -2.77 -8.16 -5.16
CA GLN A 329 -2.40 -9.49 -5.65
C GLN A 329 -3.12 -9.83 -6.95
N ILE A 330 -4.46 -9.71 -6.97
CA ILE A 330 -5.28 -9.98 -8.15
C ILE A 330 -4.99 -9.04 -9.33
N LEU A 331 -4.26 -7.95 -9.10
CA LEU A 331 -3.89 -6.96 -10.11
C LEU A 331 -2.45 -7.11 -10.62
N GLN A 332 -1.73 -8.17 -10.23
CA GLN A 332 -0.37 -8.44 -10.70
C GLN A 332 -0.40 -8.97 -12.14
N GLU A 333 0.60 -8.60 -12.93
CA GLU A 333 0.61 -8.81 -14.39
C GLU A 333 1.62 -9.90 -14.81
N PHE A 334 1.73 -11.00 -14.03
CA PHE A 334 2.49 -12.17 -14.43
C PHE A 334 1.57 -13.28 -14.98
N PRO A 335 2.09 -14.22 -15.78
CA PRO A 335 1.27 -15.13 -16.58
C PRO A 335 0.25 -15.96 -15.80
N GLU A 336 0.62 -16.47 -14.62
CA GLU A 336 -0.24 -17.32 -13.78
C GLU A 336 -1.46 -16.56 -13.23
N MET A 337 -1.37 -15.22 -13.12
CA MET A 337 -2.46 -14.37 -12.67
C MET A 337 -3.49 -14.04 -13.76
N ALA A 338 -3.21 -14.35 -15.02
CA ALA A 338 -4.02 -13.88 -16.15
C ALA A 338 -5.51 -14.25 -16.06
N GLN A 339 -5.84 -15.46 -15.63
CA GLN A 339 -7.24 -15.95 -15.58
C GLN A 339 -8.05 -15.24 -14.48
N PRO A 340 -7.65 -15.18 -13.20
CA PRO A 340 -8.42 -14.46 -12.20
C PRO A 340 -8.39 -12.93 -12.42
N TYR A 341 -7.33 -12.39 -12.99
CA TYR A 341 -7.27 -10.97 -13.37
C TYR A 341 -8.31 -10.62 -14.43
N GLU A 342 -8.46 -11.46 -15.47
CA GLU A 342 -9.49 -11.24 -16.48
C GLU A 342 -10.90 -11.42 -15.90
N ALA A 343 -11.11 -12.39 -15.01
CA ALA A 343 -12.40 -12.58 -14.34
C ALA A 343 -12.85 -11.34 -13.56
N ILE A 344 -11.94 -10.71 -12.79
CA ILE A 344 -12.28 -9.50 -12.04
C ILE A 344 -12.48 -8.28 -12.95
N ARG A 345 -11.75 -8.19 -14.08
CA ARG A 345 -11.97 -7.15 -15.09
C ARG A 345 -13.36 -7.23 -15.69
N GLN A 346 -13.81 -8.44 -16.04
CA GLN A 346 -15.16 -8.68 -16.59
C GLN A 346 -16.24 -8.36 -15.55
N GLU A 347 -16.08 -8.81 -14.31
CA GLU A 347 -17.03 -8.51 -13.20
C GLU A 347 -17.20 -7.00 -13.02
N LEU A 348 -16.13 -6.23 -13.14
CA LEU A 348 -16.16 -4.78 -12.96
C LEU A 348 -16.39 -3.99 -14.26
N GLY A 349 -16.63 -4.67 -15.39
CA GLY A 349 -16.92 -4.02 -16.67
C GLY A 349 -15.76 -3.17 -17.18
N VAL A 350 -14.52 -3.65 -17.03
CA VAL A 350 -13.34 -2.95 -17.56
C VAL A 350 -13.28 -3.14 -19.09
N ALA A 351 -13.15 -2.03 -19.83
CA ALA A 351 -13.02 -2.07 -21.28
C ALA A 351 -11.83 -2.91 -21.74
N PRO A 352 -11.87 -3.53 -22.94
CA PRO A 352 -10.77 -4.36 -23.44
C PRO A 352 -9.41 -3.64 -23.48
N SER A 353 -9.37 -2.36 -23.85
CA SER A 353 -8.17 -1.51 -23.85
C SER A 353 -7.82 -0.92 -22.49
N GLY A 354 -8.74 -1.00 -21.52
CA GLY A 354 -8.62 -0.40 -20.21
C GLY A 354 -7.88 -1.27 -19.20
N ALA A 355 -7.70 -0.72 -18.02
CA ALA A 355 -7.12 -1.44 -16.89
C ALA A 355 -7.93 -1.25 -15.60
N LEU A 356 -7.99 -2.30 -14.79
CA LEU A 356 -8.35 -2.17 -13.38
C LEU A 356 -7.09 -1.74 -12.64
N GLN A 357 -6.99 -0.46 -12.36
CA GLN A 357 -5.79 0.14 -11.80
C GLN A 357 -5.64 -0.18 -10.31
N MET A 358 -6.74 -0.06 -9.54
CA MET A 358 -6.77 -0.37 -8.12
C MET A 358 -8.07 -1.05 -7.74
N LEU A 359 -7.98 -1.98 -6.79
CA LEU A 359 -9.09 -2.62 -6.12
C LEU A 359 -8.79 -2.66 -4.62
N GLY A 360 -9.76 -2.37 -3.78
CA GLY A 360 -9.61 -2.49 -2.33
C GLY A 360 -10.90 -2.89 -1.66
N ARG A 361 -10.78 -3.70 -0.61
CA ARG A 361 -11.89 -4.01 0.29
C ARG A 361 -12.03 -2.91 1.33
N VAL A 362 -13.26 -2.67 1.77
CA VAL A 362 -13.60 -1.69 2.81
C VAL A 362 -14.37 -2.34 3.95
N GLY A 363 -14.27 -1.76 5.15
CA GLY A 363 -14.96 -2.22 6.35
C GLY A 363 -14.44 -1.50 7.59
N TYR A 364 -14.85 -1.95 8.75
CA TYR A 364 -14.44 -1.36 10.03
C TYR A 364 -13.61 -2.33 10.85
N THR A 365 -12.49 -1.87 11.37
CA THR A 365 -11.68 -2.53 12.40
C THR A 365 -10.78 -1.48 13.04
N LYS A 366 -9.97 -1.87 13.99
CA LYS A 366 -8.98 -0.97 14.61
C LYS A 366 -7.89 -0.61 13.60
N PHE A 367 -7.60 0.68 13.44
CA PHE A 367 -6.49 1.13 12.63
C PHE A 367 -5.16 0.63 13.19
N PRO A 368 -4.27 0.11 12.35
CA PRO A 368 -2.94 -0.31 12.76
C PRO A 368 -2.05 0.90 13.09
N ALA A 369 -0.91 0.64 13.71
CA ALA A 369 0.15 1.63 13.84
C ALA A 369 0.66 2.08 12.44
N PRO A 370 1.27 3.28 12.34
CA PRO A 370 1.87 3.75 11.11
C PRO A 370 2.92 2.75 10.58
N SER A 371 2.94 2.52 9.27
CA SER A 371 3.98 1.68 8.65
C SER A 371 5.35 2.36 8.73
N PRO A 372 6.46 1.58 8.79
CA PRO A 372 7.81 2.13 8.77
C PRO A 372 8.06 2.98 7.51
N ARG A 373 8.93 3.97 7.63
CA ARG A 373 9.39 4.81 6.51
C ARG A 373 10.87 5.12 6.64
N TRP A 374 11.56 5.14 5.52
CA TRP A 374 12.89 5.74 5.43
C TRP A 374 12.80 7.24 5.72
N PRO A 375 13.80 7.83 6.40
CA PRO A 375 13.89 9.28 6.59
C PRO A 375 13.96 10.01 5.24
N LEU A 376 13.41 11.24 5.17
CA LEU A 376 13.38 12.03 3.94
C LEU A 376 14.80 12.26 3.38
N GLU A 377 15.76 12.50 4.25
CA GLU A 377 17.16 12.78 3.87
C GLU A 377 17.77 11.61 3.09
N SER A 378 17.36 10.38 3.38
CA SER A 378 17.83 9.18 2.66
C SER A 378 17.26 9.04 1.25
N LYS A 379 16.31 9.90 0.88
CA LYS A 379 15.65 9.93 -0.43
C LYS A 379 16.12 11.09 -1.30
N LEU A 380 16.89 12.01 -0.72
CA LEU A 380 17.52 13.09 -1.48
C LEU A 380 18.74 12.55 -2.20
N ILE A 381 18.82 12.80 -3.51
CA ILE A 381 20.03 12.57 -4.29
C ILE A 381 20.88 13.83 -4.17
N SER A 382 22.13 13.65 -3.72
CA SER A 382 23.08 14.77 -3.69
C SER A 382 23.44 15.14 -5.13
N SER A 383 23.12 16.36 -5.52
CA SER A 383 23.66 16.99 -6.71
C SER A 383 25.13 17.36 -6.52
#